data_703bf8ecfc43692ed2e96605de3f2fbd
#
_entry.id   703bf8ecfc43692ed2e96605de3f2fbd
#
_cell.length_a   1.000
_cell.length_b   1.000
_cell.length_c   1.000
_cell.angle_alpha   90.00
_cell.angle_beta   90.00
_cell.angle_gamma   90.00
#
_symmetry.space_group_name_H-M   'P 1'
#
loop_
_entity.id
_entity.type
_entity.pdbx_description
1 polymer ?
#
loop_
_entity_poly.entity_id
_entity_poly.type
_entity_poly.pdbx_seq_one_letter_code
_entity_poly.pdbx_strand_id
1 'polypeptide(L)'
;VSVVEDASWVMRWVVMTIRPDRTCAPASCSFVSAVDARADNPFYTGEAQATFSDASRYNNFYEFGTDKSDPAKYASALTVDPWSIDVEGEVDKPGKYALEDILKSVDIEERVYRLRCVEAWSMVIPWLGFPLSDLIKQWQPTSKAKYIQFETLYRPSEMRGQRSAFSTIDWPYIEGLRMDEAMHPLTLMSVGMYGRELPNQNGAPIRLVVPWKYGFKSIKSIVKIRFTERQPKTSWQGIAPREYGFYANVNPKVDHPRWSQRYERRLPSSLLSPNRIRTQMFNGYEEQVASLYKGMNLRRYY
;
A
#
# COMPACT_ATOMS: atom_id res chain seq x y z
N VAL A 1 -2.93 -34.93 60.73
CA VAL A 1 -4.14 -34.79 59.93
C VAL A 1 -4.08 -33.43 59.30
N SER A 2 -3.61 -33.31 58.08
CA SER A 2 -3.53 -32.10 57.29
C SER A 2 -4.21 -32.32 55.95
N VAL A 3 -5.20 -31.49 55.66
CA VAL A 3 -5.93 -31.47 54.41
C VAL A 3 -5.19 -30.49 53.49
N VAL A 4 -4.82 -30.97 52.31
CA VAL A 4 -4.28 -30.15 51.21
C VAL A 4 -5.45 -29.85 50.29
N GLU A 5 -5.86 -28.61 50.12
CA GLU A 5 -6.83 -28.14 49.12
C GLU A 5 -6.12 -27.80 47.82
N ASP A 6 -6.59 -28.47 46.79
CA ASP A 6 -6.19 -28.26 45.38
C ASP A 6 -7.08 -27.16 44.79
N ALA A 7 -6.50 -26.05 44.40
CA ALA A 7 -7.20 -24.91 43.79
C ALA A 7 -6.87 -24.81 42.30
N SER A 8 -7.61 -25.55 41.48
CA SER A 8 -7.61 -25.42 40.03
C SER A 8 -8.48 -24.25 39.60
N TRP A 9 -7.86 -23.14 39.16
CA TRP A 9 -8.57 -22.00 38.54
C TRP A 9 -8.83 -22.27 37.04
N VAL A 10 -10.07 -22.67 36.74
CA VAL A 10 -10.57 -22.72 35.37
C VAL A 10 -11.05 -21.32 34.98
N MET A 11 -10.28 -20.64 34.09
CA MET A 11 -10.76 -19.40 33.45
C MET A 11 -11.86 -19.75 32.43
N ARG A 12 -13.09 -19.41 32.77
CA ARG A 12 -14.22 -19.39 31.82
C ARG A 12 -14.14 -18.10 30.99
N TRP A 13 -13.96 -18.23 29.71
CA TRP A 13 -14.16 -17.14 28.76
C TRP A 13 -15.67 -16.86 28.63
N VAL A 14 -16.09 -15.67 29.05
CA VAL A 14 -17.42 -15.15 28.79
C VAL A 14 -17.36 -14.45 27.42
N VAL A 15 -17.99 -15.07 26.44
CA VAL A 15 -18.26 -14.42 25.15
C VAL A 15 -19.43 -13.45 25.37
N MET A 16 -19.13 -12.16 25.50
CA MET A 16 -20.12 -11.10 25.55
C MET A 16 -20.51 -10.70 24.13
N THR A 17 -21.65 -11.18 23.65
CA THR A 17 -22.29 -10.70 22.41
C THR A 17 -22.90 -9.34 22.68
N ILE A 18 -22.25 -8.26 22.29
CA ILE A 18 -22.83 -6.91 22.38
C ILE A 18 -23.67 -6.67 21.12
N ARG A 19 -25.00 -6.56 21.30
CA ARG A 19 -25.88 -6.01 20.27
C ARG A 19 -25.70 -4.48 20.24
N PRO A 20 -25.57 -3.85 19.06
CA PRO A 20 -25.46 -2.39 19.01
C PRO A 20 -26.82 -1.76 19.26
N ASP A 21 -26.94 -1.00 20.32
CA ASP A 21 -28.05 -0.08 20.54
C ASP A 21 -27.80 1.22 19.75
N ARG A 22 -28.84 1.65 19.01
CA ARG A 22 -28.71 2.80 18.10
C ARG A 22 -28.98 4.06 18.89
N THR A 23 -27.95 4.79 19.29
CA THR A 23 -27.95 6.28 19.42
C THR A 23 -26.55 6.71 19.84
N CYS A 24 -25.71 7.13 18.93
CA CYS A 24 -24.59 8.03 19.21
C CYS A 24 -24.12 8.76 17.95
N ALA A 25 -23.83 10.03 18.14
CA ALA A 25 -23.31 10.99 17.17
C ALA A 25 -21.92 10.59 16.63
N PRO A 26 -21.39 11.23 15.54
CA PRO A 26 -20.21 10.77 14.83
C PRO A 26 -18.95 10.95 15.66
N ALA A 27 -18.48 9.89 16.25
CA ALA A 27 -17.20 9.82 16.91
C ALA A 27 -16.54 8.48 16.57
N SER A 28 -15.44 8.55 15.87
CA SER A 28 -14.37 7.54 15.77
C SER A 28 -14.84 6.09 15.92
N CYS A 29 -15.17 5.48 14.83
CA CYS A 29 -15.25 4.02 14.76
C CYS A 29 -13.86 3.47 15.14
N SER A 30 -13.74 2.93 16.35
CA SER A 30 -12.51 2.28 16.80
C SER A 30 -12.31 1.04 15.92
N PHE A 31 -11.51 1.17 14.90
CA PHE A 31 -11.02 0.05 14.12
C PHE A 31 -10.16 -0.83 15.02
N VAL A 32 -10.53 -2.09 15.07
CA VAL A 32 -9.67 -3.23 15.33
C VAL A 32 -9.41 -3.60 16.77
N SER A 33 -10.10 -4.62 17.23
CA SER A 33 -9.47 -5.62 18.11
C SER A 33 -8.17 -6.09 17.45
N ALA A 34 -7.08 -6.11 18.19
CA ALA A 34 -5.76 -6.48 17.70
C ALA A 34 -5.86 -7.78 16.87
N VAL A 35 -5.74 -7.65 15.56
CA VAL A 35 -5.50 -8.79 14.69
C VAL A 35 -4.04 -9.13 14.90
N ASP A 36 -3.75 -10.21 15.63
CA ASP A 36 -2.40 -10.73 15.74
C ASP A 36 -1.83 -10.92 14.34
N ALA A 37 -0.69 -10.30 14.07
CA ALA A 37 0.09 -10.56 12.86
C ALA A 37 0.47 -12.04 12.92
N ARG A 38 -0.28 -12.89 12.20
CA ARG A 38 -0.11 -14.34 12.31
C ARG A 38 1.24 -14.70 11.73
N ALA A 39 2.09 -15.26 12.58
CA ALA A 39 3.35 -15.89 12.18
C ALA A 39 3.14 -16.94 11.07
N ASP A 40 1.92 -17.44 10.91
CA ASP A 40 1.49 -18.41 9.91
C ASP A 40 1.17 -17.80 8.53
N ASN A 41 1.19 -16.46 8.39
CA ASN A 41 0.97 -15.83 7.10
C ASN A 41 2.23 -16.03 6.23
N PRO A 42 2.17 -16.75 5.09
CA PRO A 42 3.34 -17.06 4.24
C PRO A 42 3.98 -15.80 3.64
N PHE A 43 3.32 -14.65 3.77
CA PHE A 43 3.81 -13.36 3.27
C PHE A 43 4.38 -12.46 4.38
N TYR A 44 4.36 -12.92 5.63
CA TYR A 44 4.91 -12.18 6.76
C TYR A 44 6.44 -12.15 6.70
N THR A 45 7.03 -10.97 6.82
CA THR A 45 8.47 -10.88 7.09
C THR A 45 8.73 -10.74 8.59
N GLY A 46 9.55 -11.62 9.16
CA GLY A 46 9.99 -11.56 10.56
C GLY A 46 11.01 -10.46 10.87
N GLU A 47 11.27 -9.52 9.94
CA GLU A 47 12.24 -8.44 10.13
C GLU A 47 11.71 -7.36 11.07
N ALA A 48 12.63 -6.66 11.77
CA ALA A 48 12.29 -5.55 12.63
C ALA A 48 11.54 -4.45 11.86
N GLN A 49 10.39 -4.05 12.39
CA GLN A 49 9.55 -3.01 11.82
C GLN A 49 10.18 -1.62 12.03
N ALA A 50 9.99 -0.72 11.07
CA ALA A 50 10.25 0.69 11.24
C ALA A 50 9.32 1.27 12.32
N THR A 51 9.70 2.40 12.95
CA THR A 51 8.79 3.06 13.88
C THR A 51 7.63 3.73 13.12
N PHE A 52 6.48 3.89 13.78
CA PHE A 52 5.37 4.68 13.22
C PHE A 52 5.83 6.10 12.84
N SER A 53 6.71 6.69 13.63
CA SER A 53 7.26 8.02 13.36
C SER A 53 8.06 8.05 12.07
N ASP A 54 8.93 7.07 11.83
CA ASP A 54 9.70 6.97 10.57
C ASP A 54 8.76 6.79 9.39
N ALA A 55 7.83 5.85 9.47
CA ALA A 55 6.89 5.53 8.40
C ALA A 55 5.95 6.68 8.06
N SER A 56 5.52 7.49 9.06
CA SER A 56 4.58 8.59 8.86
C SER A 56 5.23 9.93 8.55
N ARG A 57 6.55 10.10 8.80
CA ARG A 57 7.25 11.38 8.60
C ARG A 57 8.28 11.37 7.48
N TYR A 58 8.66 10.21 7.00
CA TYR A 58 9.63 10.05 5.92
C TYR A 58 9.00 9.31 4.76
N ASN A 59 8.38 10.02 3.84
CA ASN A 59 7.72 9.43 2.68
C ASN A 59 7.70 10.37 1.47
N ASN A 60 7.38 9.81 0.32
CA ASN A 60 7.15 10.54 -0.91
C ASN A 60 5.65 10.60 -1.20
N PHE A 61 5.07 11.79 -1.21
CA PHE A 61 3.71 12.03 -1.65
C PHE A 61 3.70 13.41 -2.31
N TYR A 62 4.06 13.43 -3.59
CA TYR A 62 4.37 14.66 -4.36
C TYR A 62 3.19 15.61 -4.46
N GLU A 63 1.99 15.13 -4.29
CA GLU A 63 0.77 15.93 -4.18
C GLU A 63 0.83 16.95 -3.02
N PHE A 64 1.69 16.70 -2.01
CA PHE A 64 1.91 17.64 -0.91
C PHE A 64 3.24 18.37 -0.97
N GLY A 65 4.18 17.90 -1.78
CA GLY A 65 5.51 18.50 -1.96
C GLY A 65 6.59 17.46 -2.24
N THR A 66 7.79 17.93 -2.52
CA THR A 66 8.91 17.10 -2.98
C THR A 66 9.87 16.67 -1.87
N ASP A 67 9.85 17.36 -0.70
CA ASP A 67 10.63 16.95 0.46
C ASP A 67 9.96 15.79 1.20
N LYS A 68 10.76 14.89 1.81
CA LYS A 68 10.27 13.72 2.54
C LYS A 68 9.39 14.07 3.74
N SER A 69 9.54 15.27 4.29
CA SER A 69 8.77 15.76 5.43
C SER A 69 7.52 16.55 5.00
N ASP A 70 7.41 16.94 3.74
CA ASP A 70 6.28 17.75 3.25
C ASP A 70 4.92 17.06 3.43
N PRO A 71 4.76 15.76 3.12
CA PRO A 71 3.49 15.09 3.34
C PRO A 71 3.04 15.16 4.80
N ALA A 72 3.95 14.94 5.76
CA ALA A 72 3.63 15.01 7.18
C ALA A 72 3.24 16.43 7.65
N LYS A 73 3.76 17.47 6.99
CA LYS A 73 3.45 18.88 7.31
C LYS A 73 2.12 19.34 6.73
N TYR A 74 1.78 18.88 5.54
CA TYR A 74 0.72 19.51 4.74
C TYR A 74 -0.50 18.62 4.47
N ALA A 75 -0.40 17.29 4.68
CA ALA A 75 -1.49 16.38 4.36
C ALA A 75 -2.70 16.48 5.31
N SER A 76 -2.58 17.18 6.43
CA SER A 76 -3.74 17.47 7.31
C SER A 76 -4.85 18.26 6.62
N ALA A 77 -4.54 18.94 5.50
CA ALA A 77 -5.55 19.63 4.70
C ALA A 77 -6.43 18.70 3.88
N LEU A 78 -6.08 17.42 3.72
CA LEU A 78 -6.82 16.45 2.92
C LEU A 78 -8.08 15.98 3.65
N THR A 79 -9.23 16.19 3.03
CA THR A 79 -10.51 15.63 3.46
C THR A 79 -10.66 14.23 2.88
N VAL A 80 -10.84 13.24 3.76
CA VAL A 80 -10.90 11.81 3.41
C VAL A 80 -12.28 11.18 3.62
N ASP A 81 -13.24 11.93 4.09
CA ASP A 81 -14.61 11.51 4.32
C ASP A 81 -15.59 12.61 3.83
N PRO A 82 -16.59 12.28 2.98
CA PRO A 82 -16.84 10.97 2.36
C PRO A 82 -15.84 10.61 1.26
N TRP A 83 -15.62 9.30 1.04
CA TRP A 83 -14.72 8.81 -0.02
C TRP A 83 -15.39 7.76 -0.90
N SER A 84 -15.06 7.78 -2.18
CA SER A 84 -15.54 6.78 -3.13
C SER A 84 -14.51 6.51 -4.22
N ILE A 85 -14.62 5.33 -4.83
CA ILE A 85 -13.79 4.90 -5.94
C ILE A 85 -14.69 4.71 -7.17
N ASP A 86 -14.35 5.37 -8.27
CA ASP A 86 -14.99 5.16 -9.56
C ASP A 86 -14.32 3.96 -10.25
N VAL A 87 -15.11 2.94 -10.58
CA VAL A 87 -14.67 1.73 -11.28
C VAL A 87 -15.21 1.73 -12.69
N GLU A 88 -14.33 1.59 -13.69
CA GLU A 88 -14.70 1.73 -15.09
C GLU A 88 -13.85 0.86 -16.04
N GLY A 89 -14.15 0.90 -17.35
CA GLY A 89 -13.41 0.21 -18.40
C GLY A 89 -13.92 -1.21 -18.68
N GLU A 90 -13.01 -2.15 -18.88
CA GLU A 90 -13.28 -3.54 -19.22
C GLU A 90 -13.75 -4.34 -17.99
N VAL A 91 -14.95 -4.04 -17.50
CA VAL A 91 -15.52 -4.59 -16.27
C VAL A 91 -17.05 -4.68 -16.38
N ASP A 92 -17.66 -5.76 -15.88
CA ASP A 92 -19.12 -5.98 -15.97
C ASP A 92 -19.93 -5.18 -14.95
N LYS A 93 -19.28 -4.76 -13.84
CA LYS A 93 -19.91 -3.96 -12.78
C LYS A 93 -19.19 -2.62 -12.59
N PRO A 94 -19.25 -1.73 -13.61
CA PRO A 94 -18.76 -0.37 -13.44
C PRO A 94 -19.65 0.42 -12.48
N GLY A 95 -19.10 1.44 -11.82
CA GLY A 95 -19.89 2.29 -10.94
C GLY A 95 -19.03 3.04 -9.93
N LYS A 96 -19.71 3.80 -9.10
CA LYS A 96 -19.11 4.53 -8.00
C LYS A 96 -19.37 3.79 -6.69
N TYR A 97 -18.33 3.35 -6.05
CA TYR A 97 -18.37 2.56 -4.82
C TYR A 97 -17.95 3.43 -3.63
N ALA A 98 -18.83 3.61 -2.65
CA ALA A 98 -18.48 4.26 -1.41
C ALA A 98 -17.47 3.41 -0.63
N LEU A 99 -16.51 4.05 0.04
CA LEU A 99 -15.47 3.32 0.77
C LEU A 99 -16.06 2.45 1.89
N GLU A 100 -17.10 2.93 2.57
CA GLU A 100 -17.80 2.19 3.61
C GLU A 100 -18.42 0.89 3.09
N ASP A 101 -18.93 0.90 1.85
CA ASP A 101 -19.52 -0.30 1.26
C ASP A 101 -18.45 -1.27 0.77
N ILE A 102 -17.32 -0.77 0.29
CA ILE A 102 -16.12 -1.58 0.01
C ILE A 102 -15.66 -2.28 1.29
N LEU A 103 -15.51 -1.54 2.39
CA LEU A 103 -15.01 -2.09 3.65
C LEU A 103 -15.93 -3.12 4.28
N LYS A 104 -17.25 -3.02 4.08
CA LYS A 104 -18.21 -4.05 4.52
C LYS A 104 -18.13 -5.35 3.74
N SER A 105 -17.54 -5.33 2.54
CA SER A 105 -17.48 -6.47 1.60
C SER A 105 -16.19 -7.27 1.67
N VAL A 106 -15.25 -6.89 2.53
CA VAL A 106 -13.90 -7.48 2.64
C VAL A 106 -13.50 -7.71 4.08
N ASP A 107 -12.59 -8.66 4.29
CA ASP A 107 -11.97 -8.92 5.58
C ASP A 107 -10.64 -8.17 5.67
N ILE A 108 -10.50 -7.29 6.67
CA ILE A 108 -9.27 -6.54 6.91
C ILE A 108 -8.33 -7.39 7.76
N GLU A 109 -7.09 -7.53 7.29
CA GLU A 109 -6.02 -8.25 7.98
C GLU A 109 -4.77 -7.39 8.12
N GLU A 110 -3.91 -7.71 9.09
CA GLU A 110 -2.58 -7.11 9.19
C GLU A 110 -1.57 -7.90 8.37
N ARG A 111 -0.75 -7.17 7.60
CA ARG A 111 0.37 -7.73 6.83
C ARG A 111 1.63 -6.92 7.04
N VAL A 112 2.69 -7.57 7.49
CA VAL A 112 3.99 -6.94 7.70
C VAL A 112 4.83 -7.11 6.44
N TYR A 113 4.98 -6.02 5.68
CA TYR A 113 5.66 -6.02 4.39
C TYR A 113 6.90 -5.13 4.37
N ARG A 114 7.89 -5.53 3.57
CA ARG A 114 8.97 -4.66 3.15
C ARG A 114 8.45 -3.61 2.19
N LEU A 115 8.89 -2.37 2.36
CA LEU A 115 8.70 -1.27 1.42
C LEU A 115 10.08 -0.83 0.92
N ARG A 116 10.29 -0.74 -0.39
CA ARG A 116 11.53 -0.29 -1.01
C ARG A 116 11.28 0.87 -1.96
N CYS A 117 11.84 2.02 -1.65
CA CYS A 117 11.79 3.17 -2.55
C CYS A 117 12.88 3.05 -3.63
N VAL A 118 12.58 3.51 -4.84
CA VAL A 118 13.57 3.60 -5.93
C VAL A 118 14.79 4.45 -5.53
N GLU A 119 14.64 5.39 -4.61
CA GLU A 119 15.71 6.24 -4.04
C GLU A 119 16.63 5.51 -3.04
N ALA A 120 16.65 4.18 -3.05
CA ALA A 120 17.54 3.35 -2.25
C ALA A 120 17.36 3.48 -0.72
N TRP A 121 16.15 3.72 -0.24
CA TRP A 121 15.78 3.56 1.17
C TRP A 121 14.62 2.57 1.33
N SER A 122 14.46 1.98 2.51
CA SER A 122 13.47 0.96 2.77
C SER A 122 12.97 0.97 4.22
N MET A 123 11.81 0.35 4.42
CA MET A 123 11.17 0.14 5.72
C MET A 123 10.53 -1.24 5.76
N VAL A 124 10.19 -1.70 6.96
CA VAL A 124 9.24 -2.80 7.19
C VAL A 124 8.06 -2.20 7.92
N ILE A 125 6.87 -2.36 7.35
CA ILE A 125 5.65 -1.67 7.81
C ILE A 125 4.53 -2.69 8.01
N PRO A 126 3.85 -2.69 9.17
CA PRO A 126 2.63 -3.45 9.39
C PRO A 126 1.45 -2.67 8.78
N TRP A 127 0.91 -3.17 7.66
CA TRP A 127 -0.24 -2.61 6.96
C TRP A 127 -1.53 -3.30 7.39
N LEU A 128 -2.62 -2.55 7.51
CA LEU A 128 -3.98 -3.07 7.62
C LEU A 128 -4.67 -2.93 6.26
N GLY A 129 -5.23 -4.01 5.75
CA GLY A 129 -5.87 -4.00 4.46
C GLY A 129 -6.39 -5.37 4.03
N PHE A 130 -6.67 -5.50 2.76
CA PHE A 130 -7.23 -6.72 2.15
C PHE A 130 -6.66 -6.93 0.74
N PRO A 131 -6.64 -8.16 0.22
CA PRO A 131 -6.16 -8.44 -1.14
C PRO A 131 -6.97 -7.66 -2.19
N LEU A 132 -6.29 -7.00 -3.12
CA LEU A 132 -6.97 -6.32 -4.25
C LEU A 132 -7.82 -7.29 -5.08
N SER A 133 -7.40 -8.54 -5.17
CA SER A 133 -8.13 -9.60 -5.88
C SER A 133 -9.58 -9.77 -5.41
N ASP A 134 -9.89 -9.44 -4.15
CA ASP A 134 -11.22 -9.61 -3.61
C ASP A 134 -12.20 -8.58 -4.19
N LEU A 135 -11.75 -7.34 -4.40
CA LEU A 135 -12.54 -6.35 -5.14
C LEU A 135 -12.62 -6.67 -6.64
N ILE A 136 -11.50 -7.08 -7.25
CA ILE A 136 -11.48 -7.44 -8.68
C ILE A 136 -12.52 -8.53 -8.97
N LYS A 137 -12.62 -9.56 -8.13
CA LYS A 137 -13.64 -10.62 -8.28
C LYS A 137 -15.06 -10.08 -8.17
N GLN A 138 -15.31 -9.12 -7.28
CA GLN A 138 -16.63 -8.50 -7.12
C GLN A 138 -17.03 -7.66 -8.34
N TRP A 139 -16.08 -6.94 -8.93
CA TRP A 139 -16.32 -6.06 -10.08
C TRP A 139 -16.44 -6.81 -11.42
N GLN A 140 -15.94 -8.07 -11.48
CA GLN A 140 -16.07 -8.96 -12.64
C GLN A 140 -15.46 -8.37 -13.93
N PRO A 141 -14.12 -8.28 -14.00
CA PRO A 141 -13.46 -7.81 -15.22
C PRO A 141 -13.75 -8.72 -16.41
N THR A 142 -13.92 -8.13 -17.60
CA THR A 142 -14.12 -8.86 -18.84
C THR A 142 -12.82 -9.57 -19.27
N SER A 143 -12.93 -10.50 -20.21
CA SER A 143 -11.75 -11.21 -20.78
C SER A 143 -10.75 -10.28 -21.49
N LYS A 144 -11.17 -9.05 -21.82
CA LYS A 144 -10.34 -8.01 -22.42
C LYS A 144 -9.48 -7.26 -21.40
N ALA A 145 -9.82 -7.30 -20.12
CA ALA A 145 -9.04 -6.66 -19.08
C ALA A 145 -7.66 -7.33 -18.94
N LYS A 146 -6.61 -6.66 -19.36
CA LYS A 146 -5.21 -7.14 -19.26
C LYS A 146 -4.42 -6.36 -18.23
N TYR A 147 -4.84 -5.14 -17.94
CA TYR A 147 -4.20 -4.22 -17.01
C TYR A 147 -5.25 -3.51 -16.16
N ILE A 148 -4.79 -3.00 -15.03
CA ILE A 148 -5.55 -2.09 -14.18
C ILE A 148 -4.77 -0.78 -14.07
N GLN A 149 -5.46 0.34 -14.27
CA GLN A 149 -4.99 1.68 -14.03
C GLN A 149 -5.61 2.23 -12.75
N PHE A 150 -4.84 2.93 -11.96
CA PHE A 150 -5.26 3.62 -10.74
C PHE A 150 -4.98 5.11 -10.87
N GLU A 151 -5.85 5.94 -10.30
CA GLU A 151 -5.66 7.38 -10.24
C GLU A 151 -5.78 7.89 -8.80
N THR A 152 -4.85 8.75 -8.41
CA THR A 152 -4.91 9.51 -7.16
C THR A 152 -5.92 10.65 -7.29
N LEU A 153 -6.49 11.08 -6.18
CA LEU A 153 -7.33 12.27 -6.11
C LEU A 153 -6.64 13.50 -6.70
N TYR A 154 -7.34 14.21 -7.58
CA TYR A 154 -6.94 15.54 -8.05
C TYR A 154 -7.76 16.61 -7.33
N ARG A 155 -7.16 17.23 -6.32
CA ARG A 155 -7.79 18.28 -5.50
C ARG A 155 -6.76 19.34 -5.10
N PRO A 156 -6.39 20.26 -6.03
CA PRO A 156 -5.32 21.24 -5.79
C PRO A 156 -5.56 22.19 -4.60
N SER A 157 -6.82 22.39 -4.19
CA SER A 157 -7.17 23.19 -3.02
C SER A 157 -6.61 22.60 -1.70
N GLU A 158 -6.55 21.27 -1.60
CA GLU A 158 -6.08 20.53 -0.43
C GLU A 158 -4.68 19.93 -0.62
N MET A 159 -4.30 19.64 -1.87
CA MET A 159 -3.03 19.02 -2.27
C MET A 159 -2.12 20.05 -2.95
N ARG A 160 -1.37 20.80 -2.15
CA ARG A 160 -0.58 21.95 -2.61
C ARG A 160 0.43 21.65 -3.72
N GLY A 161 0.98 20.44 -3.78
CA GLY A 161 1.93 20.02 -4.82
C GLY A 161 1.30 19.98 -6.20
N GLN A 162 -0.02 19.69 -6.28
CA GLN A 162 -0.77 19.64 -7.54
C GLN A 162 -0.97 21.03 -8.18
N ARG A 163 -0.81 22.12 -7.43
CA ARG A 163 -0.89 23.50 -7.93
C ARG A 163 0.48 24.18 -8.07
N SER A 164 1.55 23.45 -7.80
CA SER A 164 2.91 24.00 -7.90
C SER A 164 3.27 24.24 -9.37
N ALA A 165 3.70 25.43 -9.69
CA ALA A 165 4.21 25.78 -11.02
C ALA A 165 5.53 25.02 -11.37
N PHE A 166 6.18 24.44 -10.39
CA PHE A 166 7.40 23.63 -10.55
C PHE A 166 7.13 22.13 -10.59
N SER A 167 5.85 21.72 -10.57
CA SER A 167 5.51 20.29 -10.70
C SER A 167 5.87 19.80 -12.10
N THR A 168 6.60 18.68 -12.15
CA THR A 168 6.88 17.98 -13.41
C THR A 168 5.88 16.84 -13.66
N ILE A 169 4.95 16.62 -12.73
CA ILE A 169 3.93 15.58 -12.82
C ILE A 169 2.69 16.15 -13.48
N ASP A 170 2.21 15.50 -14.54
CA ASP A 170 0.89 15.73 -15.09
C ASP A 170 -0.13 15.06 -14.17
N TRP A 171 -0.89 15.90 -13.46
CA TRP A 171 -1.89 15.43 -12.50
C TRP A 171 -3.20 15.01 -13.19
N PRO A 172 -3.96 14.03 -12.69
CA PRO A 172 -3.69 13.24 -11.47
C PRO A 172 -2.52 12.28 -11.61
N TYR A 173 -1.95 11.84 -10.49
CA TYR A 173 -0.94 10.77 -10.47
C TYR A 173 -1.59 9.45 -10.89
N ILE A 174 -0.96 8.76 -11.85
CA ILE A 174 -1.46 7.53 -12.46
C ILE A 174 -0.43 6.42 -12.28
N GLU A 175 -0.92 5.26 -11.88
CA GLU A 175 -0.17 4.01 -11.85
C GLU A 175 -0.95 2.86 -12.47
N GLY A 176 -0.23 1.77 -12.77
CA GLY A 176 -0.86 0.59 -13.35
C GLY A 176 -0.16 -0.70 -12.98
N LEU A 177 -0.91 -1.78 -13.05
CA LEU A 177 -0.44 -3.17 -12.88
C LEU A 177 -0.96 -4.02 -14.04
N ARG A 178 -0.26 -5.13 -14.34
CA ARG A 178 -0.86 -6.21 -15.11
C ARG A 178 -1.94 -6.88 -14.25
N MET A 179 -2.89 -7.53 -14.91
CA MET A 179 -3.99 -8.21 -14.22
C MET A 179 -3.48 -9.33 -13.28
N ASP A 180 -2.47 -10.11 -13.71
CA ASP A 180 -1.87 -11.16 -12.87
C ASP A 180 -1.13 -10.61 -11.64
N GLU A 181 -0.49 -9.43 -11.76
CA GLU A 181 0.11 -8.72 -10.62
C GLU A 181 -0.96 -8.21 -9.65
N ALA A 182 -2.04 -7.66 -10.18
CA ALA A 182 -3.16 -7.15 -9.39
C ALA A 182 -3.93 -8.27 -8.66
N MET A 183 -4.03 -9.45 -9.29
CA MET A 183 -4.67 -10.64 -8.71
C MET A 183 -3.76 -11.41 -7.73
N HIS A 184 -2.48 -11.05 -7.65
CA HIS A 184 -1.55 -11.76 -6.78
C HIS A 184 -1.88 -11.51 -5.31
N PRO A 185 -1.84 -12.54 -4.43
CA PRO A 185 -2.20 -12.42 -3.02
C PRO A 185 -1.40 -11.36 -2.24
N LEU A 186 -0.17 -11.05 -2.65
CA LEU A 186 0.65 -9.99 -2.05
C LEU A 186 0.18 -8.56 -2.40
N THR A 187 -0.63 -8.37 -3.42
CA THR A 187 -1.14 -7.05 -3.80
C THR A 187 -2.26 -6.65 -2.85
N LEU A 188 -1.99 -5.67 -2.01
CA LEU A 188 -2.87 -5.24 -0.92
C LEU A 188 -3.48 -3.87 -1.21
N MET A 189 -4.78 -3.72 -0.95
CA MET A 189 -5.44 -2.44 -0.72
C MET A 189 -5.35 -2.14 0.77
N SER A 190 -4.59 -1.11 1.14
CA SER A 190 -4.38 -0.76 2.54
C SER A 190 -5.22 0.43 2.95
N VAL A 191 -5.85 0.32 4.12
CA VAL A 191 -6.67 1.35 4.78
C VAL A 191 -6.12 1.73 6.15
N GLY A 192 -5.03 1.09 6.58
CA GLY A 192 -4.41 1.36 7.86
C GLY A 192 -2.96 0.89 7.95
N MET A 193 -2.31 1.25 9.04
CA MET A 193 -0.96 0.79 9.42
C MET A 193 -0.75 0.91 10.93
N TYR A 194 0.04 0.00 11.51
CA TYR A 194 0.32 -0.03 12.96
C TYR A 194 -0.95 -0.06 13.82
N GLY A 195 -1.94 -0.85 13.45
CA GLY A 195 -3.20 -1.00 14.20
C GLY A 195 -4.11 0.24 14.17
N ARG A 196 -3.92 1.18 13.23
CA ARG A 196 -4.66 2.46 13.12
C ARG A 196 -5.10 2.71 11.70
N GLU A 197 -6.03 3.62 11.52
CA GLU A 197 -6.36 4.20 10.22
C GLU A 197 -5.13 4.79 9.54
N LEU A 198 -5.14 4.76 8.22
CA LEU A 198 -4.06 5.26 7.41
C LEU A 198 -3.93 6.79 7.56
N PRO A 199 -2.77 7.32 7.98
CA PRO A 199 -2.57 8.76 8.03
C PRO A 199 -2.64 9.39 6.63
N ASN A 200 -3.13 10.62 6.54
CA ASN A 200 -3.26 11.35 5.28
C ASN A 200 -1.95 11.35 4.46
N GLN A 201 -0.82 11.63 5.11
CA GLN A 201 0.50 11.62 4.49
C GLN A 201 0.95 10.25 3.98
N ASN A 202 0.32 9.18 4.44
CA ASN A 202 0.61 7.82 3.99
C ASN A 202 -0.35 7.33 2.91
N GLY A 203 -1.29 8.20 2.47
CA GLY A 203 -2.18 7.92 1.34
C GLY A 203 -3.59 7.53 1.74
N ALA A 204 -4.09 8.09 2.86
CA ALA A 204 -5.48 7.91 3.29
C ALA A 204 -6.48 8.31 2.19
N PRO A 205 -7.71 7.76 2.25
CA PRO A 205 -8.15 6.72 3.19
C PRO A 205 -7.83 5.31 2.70
N ILE A 206 -7.43 5.18 1.43
CA ILE A 206 -7.12 3.89 0.79
C ILE A 206 -5.99 4.02 -0.23
N ARG A 207 -5.06 3.07 -0.19
CA ARG A 207 -3.91 3.01 -1.08
C ARG A 207 -3.58 1.60 -1.52
N LEU A 208 -2.77 1.51 -2.58
CA LEU A 208 -2.15 0.26 -3.01
C LEU A 208 -0.84 -0.01 -2.25
N VAL A 209 -0.55 -1.27 -1.97
CA VAL A 209 0.75 -1.75 -1.51
C VAL A 209 1.14 -2.99 -2.31
N VAL A 210 2.28 -2.89 -3.04
CA VAL A 210 2.83 -3.96 -3.87
C VAL A 210 4.28 -4.18 -3.42
N PRO A 211 4.53 -5.11 -2.47
CA PRO A 211 5.78 -5.13 -1.72
C PRO A 211 7.01 -5.50 -2.53
N TRP A 212 6.88 -6.21 -3.66
CA TRP A 212 8.00 -6.60 -4.52
C TRP A 212 8.40 -5.56 -5.57
N LYS A 213 7.61 -4.47 -5.66
CA LYS A 213 7.85 -3.35 -6.57
C LYS A 213 8.40 -2.13 -5.83
N TYR A 214 9.05 -1.24 -6.57
CA TYR A 214 9.43 0.05 -6.00
C TYR A 214 8.22 0.85 -5.52
N GLY A 215 8.38 1.56 -4.41
CA GLY A 215 7.29 2.20 -3.65
C GLY A 215 6.41 3.16 -4.44
N PHE A 216 6.88 3.73 -5.56
CA PHE A 216 6.04 4.60 -6.39
C PHE A 216 4.89 3.87 -7.09
N LYS A 217 5.00 2.54 -7.27
CA LYS A 217 3.90 1.70 -7.77
C LYS A 217 2.75 1.59 -6.78
N SER A 218 3.00 1.85 -5.53
CA SER A 218 2.02 1.77 -4.44
C SER A 218 1.28 3.10 -4.31
N ILE A 219 0.45 3.41 -5.31
CA ILE A 219 -0.33 4.65 -5.44
C ILE A 219 -1.22 4.92 -4.23
N LYS A 220 -1.39 6.20 -3.88
CA LYS A 220 -2.04 6.70 -2.68
C LYS A 220 -3.36 7.41 -2.97
N SER A 221 -4.25 7.48 -1.98
CA SER A 221 -5.51 8.24 -2.04
C SER A 221 -6.28 7.98 -3.34
N ILE A 222 -6.55 6.70 -3.60
CA ILE A 222 -7.13 6.21 -4.85
C ILE A 222 -8.59 6.64 -4.95
N VAL A 223 -8.96 7.24 -6.09
CA VAL A 223 -10.34 7.63 -6.42
C VAL A 223 -10.86 6.98 -7.68
N LYS A 224 -9.99 6.38 -8.49
CA LYS A 224 -10.42 5.71 -9.71
C LYS A 224 -9.61 4.45 -9.98
N ILE A 225 -10.31 3.43 -10.45
CA ILE A 225 -9.76 2.15 -10.93
C ILE A 225 -10.37 1.85 -12.30
N ARG A 226 -9.51 1.73 -13.31
CA ARG A 226 -9.94 1.44 -14.68
C ARG A 226 -9.32 0.13 -15.16
N PHE A 227 -10.16 -0.77 -15.65
CA PHE A 227 -9.72 -2.00 -16.32
C PHE A 227 -9.47 -1.73 -17.80
N THR A 228 -8.30 -2.11 -18.31
CA THR A 228 -7.90 -1.77 -19.68
C THR A 228 -7.31 -2.97 -20.43
N GLU A 229 -7.54 -3.01 -21.75
CA GLU A 229 -6.92 -4.00 -22.62
C GLU A 229 -5.44 -3.67 -22.89
N ARG A 230 -5.12 -2.38 -23.00
CA ARG A 230 -3.77 -1.89 -23.28
C ARG A 230 -3.08 -1.42 -22.01
N GLN A 231 -1.75 -1.58 -21.99
CA GLN A 231 -0.93 -1.07 -20.89
C GLN A 231 -1.12 0.45 -20.73
N PRO A 232 -1.54 0.91 -19.54
CA PRO A 232 -1.69 2.33 -19.28
C PRO A 232 -0.32 3.03 -19.20
N LYS A 233 -0.29 4.31 -19.55
CA LYS A 233 0.87 5.18 -19.26
C LYS A 233 0.84 5.55 -17.80
N THR A 234 1.96 5.35 -17.10
CA THR A 234 2.09 5.76 -15.70
C THR A 234 2.80 7.12 -15.59
N SER A 235 2.57 7.85 -14.50
CA SER A 235 3.08 9.21 -14.34
C SER A 235 4.61 9.25 -14.44
N TRP A 236 5.34 8.44 -13.68
CA TRP A 236 6.81 8.44 -13.72
C TRP A 236 7.37 7.97 -15.06
N GLN A 237 6.74 6.97 -15.69
CA GLN A 237 7.14 6.53 -17.04
C GLN A 237 6.95 7.66 -18.08
N GLY A 238 5.90 8.47 -17.91
CA GLY A 238 5.68 9.63 -18.77
C GLY A 238 6.73 10.73 -18.62
N ILE A 239 7.16 10.99 -17.37
CA ILE A 239 8.14 12.05 -17.06
C ILE A 239 9.56 11.65 -17.45
N ALA A 240 9.98 10.44 -17.10
CA ALA A 240 11.36 9.99 -17.28
C ALA A 240 11.41 8.50 -17.70
N PRO A 241 11.05 8.18 -18.95
CA PRO A 241 10.91 6.81 -19.43
C PRO A 241 12.23 6.00 -19.46
N ARG A 242 13.36 6.70 -19.36
CA ARG A 242 14.69 6.07 -19.25
C ARG A 242 15.07 5.72 -17.81
N GLU A 243 14.35 6.25 -16.83
CA GLU A 243 14.61 6.06 -15.40
C GLU A 243 13.56 5.18 -14.73
N TYR A 244 12.30 5.22 -15.20
CA TYR A 244 11.17 4.54 -14.59
C TYR A 244 10.41 3.68 -15.61
N GLY A 245 10.45 2.38 -15.38
CA GLY A 245 9.70 1.42 -16.18
C GLY A 245 8.30 1.15 -15.63
N PHE A 246 7.46 0.51 -16.46
CA PHE A 246 6.11 0.14 -16.06
C PHE A 246 6.08 -0.89 -14.93
N TYR A 247 6.93 -1.91 -15.01
CA TYR A 247 6.93 -2.99 -14.03
C TYR A 247 7.50 -2.56 -12.69
N ALA A 248 8.56 -1.79 -12.69
CA ALA A 248 9.22 -1.24 -11.50
C ALA A 248 9.46 -2.27 -10.39
N ASN A 249 9.81 -3.48 -10.77
CA ASN A 249 10.17 -4.53 -9.83
C ASN A 249 11.50 -4.18 -9.15
N VAL A 250 11.61 -4.40 -7.84
CA VAL A 250 12.87 -4.20 -7.13
C VAL A 250 13.92 -5.17 -7.69
N ASN A 251 14.97 -4.60 -8.30
CA ASN A 251 16.01 -5.38 -8.96
C ASN A 251 17.40 -4.79 -8.67
N PRO A 252 18.23 -5.45 -7.81
CA PRO A 252 19.55 -4.97 -7.48
C PRO A 252 20.57 -5.06 -8.64
N LYS A 253 20.19 -5.70 -9.76
CA LYS A 253 21.05 -5.88 -10.96
C LYS A 253 20.78 -4.84 -12.05
N VAL A 254 19.80 -3.94 -11.82
CA VAL A 254 19.44 -2.83 -12.71
C VAL A 254 19.51 -1.55 -11.92
N ASP A 255 20.60 -0.82 -12.10
CA ASP A 255 20.81 0.45 -11.41
C ASP A 255 19.92 1.56 -12.00
N HIS A 256 19.53 2.51 -11.17
CA HIS A 256 18.94 3.77 -11.63
C HIS A 256 20.05 4.59 -12.32
N PRO A 257 19.79 5.37 -13.37
CA PRO A 257 20.86 6.13 -14.06
C PRO A 257 21.69 7.05 -13.16
N ARG A 258 21.16 7.45 -12.00
CA ARG A 258 21.80 8.39 -11.06
C ARG A 258 22.38 7.74 -9.81
N TRP A 259 21.98 6.50 -9.48
CA TRP A 259 22.48 5.77 -8.28
C TRP A 259 22.34 4.25 -8.43
N SER A 260 23.09 3.53 -7.59
CA SER A 260 23.05 2.08 -7.57
C SER A 260 21.85 1.55 -6.75
N GLN A 261 21.27 0.45 -7.23
CA GLN A 261 20.20 -0.26 -6.55
C GLN A 261 20.69 -1.48 -5.72
N ARG A 262 22.01 -1.71 -5.65
CA ARG A 262 22.59 -2.90 -4.98
C ARG A 262 22.42 -2.90 -3.47
N TYR A 263 22.32 -1.71 -2.87
CA TYR A 263 22.18 -1.51 -1.44
C TYR A 263 21.04 -0.55 -1.14
N GLU A 264 20.51 -0.66 0.07
CA GLU A 264 19.47 0.20 0.56
C GLU A 264 19.72 0.65 2.00
N ARG A 265 19.29 1.85 2.32
CA ARG A 265 19.27 2.38 3.66
C ARG A 265 17.97 1.96 4.33
N ARG A 266 18.01 0.98 5.21
CA ARG A 266 16.86 0.52 6.00
C ARG A 266 16.61 1.48 7.17
N LEU A 267 15.39 2.01 7.25
CA LEU A 267 14.99 2.86 8.35
C LEU A 267 14.49 2.02 9.56
N PRO A 268 14.78 2.43 10.81
CA PRO A 268 15.56 3.63 11.18
C PRO A 268 17.05 3.52 10.83
N SER A 269 17.64 4.65 10.43
CA SER A 269 19.06 4.76 10.11
C SER A 269 19.54 6.19 10.35
N SER A 270 20.66 6.37 11.02
CA SER A 270 21.28 7.67 11.32
C SER A 270 22.76 7.68 10.90
N LEU A 271 23.41 8.85 10.99
CA LEU A 271 24.84 8.96 10.75
C LEU A 271 25.66 8.18 11.79
N LEU A 272 25.18 8.12 13.04
CA LEU A 272 25.85 7.41 14.13
C LEU A 272 25.54 5.91 14.17
N SER A 273 24.42 5.51 13.53
CA SER A 273 23.99 4.11 13.44
C SER A 273 23.47 3.84 12.03
N PRO A 274 24.38 3.72 11.04
CA PRO A 274 23.98 3.48 9.66
C PRO A 274 23.46 2.05 9.50
N ASN A 275 22.24 1.93 8.96
CA ASN A 275 21.61 0.64 8.66
C ASN A 275 21.54 0.46 7.14
N ARG A 276 22.61 -0.07 6.56
CA ARG A 276 22.74 -0.33 5.13
C ARG A 276 22.77 -1.83 4.87
N ILE A 277 21.82 -2.30 4.10
CA ILE A 277 21.66 -3.71 3.76
C ILE A 277 21.75 -3.93 2.24
N ARG A 278 21.99 -5.18 1.82
CA ARG A 278 21.92 -5.55 0.41
C ARG A 278 20.47 -5.62 -0.03
N THR A 279 20.16 -5.02 -1.17
CA THR A 279 18.83 -5.13 -1.79
C THR A 279 18.62 -6.54 -2.32
N GLN A 280 17.47 -7.12 -2.00
CA GLN A 280 17.06 -8.44 -2.49
C GLN A 280 16.23 -8.30 -3.77
N MET A 281 16.34 -9.28 -4.65
CA MET A 281 15.51 -9.36 -5.85
C MET A 281 14.02 -9.41 -5.46
N PHE A 282 13.18 -8.66 -6.17
CA PHE A 282 11.77 -8.51 -5.83
C PHE A 282 11.54 -8.12 -4.35
N ASN A 283 12.47 -7.34 -3.77
CA ASN A 283 12.42 -6.93 -2.36
C ASN A 283 12.33 -8.12 -1.37
N GLY A 284 12.87 -9.29 -1.76
CA GLY A 284 12.85 -10.52 -0.97
C GLY A 284 11.58 -11.37 -1.11
N TYR A 285 10.75 -11.09 -2.13
CA TYR A 285 9.55 -11.88 -2.44
C TYR A 285 9.73 -12.73 -3.71
N GLU A 286 10.98 -13.09 -4.05
CA GLU A 286 11.30 -13.81 -5.29
C GLU A 286 10.56 -15.14 -5.41
N GLU A 287 10.49 -15.91 -4.33
CA GLU A 287 9.80 -17.21 -4.31
C GLU A 287 8.30 -17.10 -4.66
N GLN A 288 7.67 -16.00 -4.24
CA GLN A 288 6.24 -15.79 -4.44
C GLN A 288 5.91 -15.24 -5.83
N VAL A 289 6.79 -14.39 -6.40
CA VAL A 289 6.43 -13.58 -7.57
C VAL A 289 7.26 -13.83 -8.83
N ALA A 290 8.39 -14.54 -8.75
CA ALA A 290 9.27 -14.74 -9.91
C ALA A 290 8.57 -15.44 -11.09
N SER A 291 7.61 -16.31 -10.80
CA SER A 291 6.81 -17.02 -11.81
C SER A 291 6.01 -16.09 -12.71
N LEU A 292 5.56 -14.93 -12.21
CA LEU A 292 4.83 -13.90 -12.99
C LEU A 292 5.68 -13.32 -14.13
N TYR A 293 7.00 -13.39 -14.00
CA TYR A 293 7.97 -12.78 -14.92
C TYR A 293 8.80 -13.80 -15.69
N LYS A 294 8.40 -15.09 -15.67
CA LYS A 294 9.10 -16.15 -16.37
C LYS A 294 9.18 -15.83 -17.87
N GLY A 295 10.40 -15.88 -18.43
CA GLY A 295 10.67 -15.57 -19.83
C GLY A 295 10.80 -14.08 -20.16
N MET A 296 10.63 -13.18 -19.18
CA MET A 296 10.81 -11.74 -19.40
C MET A 296 12.27 -11.33 -19.14
N ASN A 297 12.79 -10.44 -19.96
CA ASN A 297 14.07 -9.79 -19.73
C ASN A 297 13.90 -8.63 -18.74
N LEU A 298 14.16 -8.87 -17.46
CA LEU A 298 13.96 -7.88 -16.39
C LEU A 298 14.97 -6.70 -16.40
N ARG A 299 15.94 -6.69 -17.31
CA ARG A 299 16.75 -5.50 -17.57
C ARG A 299 16.10 -4.55 -18.56
N ARG A 300 15.26 -5.08 -19.45
CA ARG A 300 14.48 -4.31 -20.43
C ARG A 300 13.10 -3.92 -19.89
N TYR A 301 12.51 -4.82 -19.11
CA TYR A 301 11.19 -4.65 -18.49
C TYR A 301 11.36 -4.34 -17.00
N TYR A 302 11.86 -3.15 -16.71
CA TYR A 302 12.05 -2.65 -15.35
C TYR A 302 10.94 -1.69 -14.92
#